data_7c17f47ec8ae62fe61d89249c5831010
#
_entry.id   7c17f47ec8ae62fe61d89249c5831010
#
_cell.length_a   1.000
_cell.length_b   1.000
_cell.length_c   1.000
_cell.angle_alpha   90.00
_cell.angle_beta   90.00
_cell.angle_gamma   90.00
#
_symmetry.space_group_name_H-M   'P 1'
#
loop_
_entity.id
_entity.type
_entity.pdbx_description
1 polymer ?
#
loop_
_entity_poly.entity_id
_entity_poly.type
_entity_poly.pdbx_seq_one_letter_code
_entity_poly.pdbx_strand_id
1 'polypeptide(L)'
;MSRLERIMDMINVLCLEDGKLNYSYIRDKYGMSNREFRRDIEFIRERLTDIGYMDKLSTLEYVRSSNGNYYVYNGDKPKLNEAFASSTIAEALRDAAYNPLREQFDVTKNNDSNPGERKPVRYMYSAIEKVYYNLFTTLVAAIKEKRSVELDYINVQGKRNTLEVHPMELINYSQLWYLKVETKYGSIRTYNLSRVQKVRMMDSHFQRDDEKLKKSEGAYGIFSSAKDEPVWYTMRFYSVAANIVSNQIWHKEERSKWNEDGSYELSVPAVSDIEVMGKMLSFAPDSEPVSPVEFVEKYKETVRKMAERVGDEK
;
A
#
# COMPACT_ATOMS: atom_id res chain seq x y z
N MET A 1 -4.98 -23.07 -17.30
CA MET A 1 -3.73 -22.60 -16.67
C MET A 1 -3.52 -21.16 -17.07
N SER A 2 -3.25 -20.28 -16.14
CA SER A 2 -3.21 -18.83 -16.41
C SER A 2 -1.94 -18.42 -17.17
N ARG A 3 -1.98 -17.29 -17.89
CA ARG A 3 -0.79 -16.71 -18.53
C ARG A 3 0.32 -16.42 -17.51
N LEU A 4 -0.07 -16.03 -16.29
CA LEU A 4 0.86 -15.72 -15.21
C LEU A 4 1.64 -16.97 -14.75
N GLU A 5 0.97 -18.11 -14.55
CA GLU A 5 1.63 -19.38 -14.19
C GLU A 5 2.64 -19.81 -15.25
N ARG A 6 2.29 -19.64 -16.51
CA ARG A 6 3.19 -19.92 -17.63
C ARG A 6 4.42 -19.01 -17.65
N ILE A 7 4.23 -17.69 -17.44
CA ILE A 7 5.34 -16.73 -17.37
C ILE A 7 6.25 -17.03 -16.19
N MET A 8 5.68 -17.37 -15.02
CA MET A 8 6.47 -17.76 -13.84
C MET A 8 7.28 -19.03 -14.08
N ASP A 9 6.71 -20.01 -14.77
CA ASP A 9 7.44 -21.22 -15.15
C ASP A 9 8.59 -20.91 -16.13
N MET A 10 8.35 -20.05 -17.12
CA MET A 10 9.40 -19.59 -18.03
C MET A 10 10.55 -18.90 -17.31
N ILE A 11 10.25 -18.06 -16.32
CA ILE A 11 11.24 -17.39 -15.47
C ILE A 11 11.99 -18.40 -14.61
N ASN A 12 11.29 -19.36 -13.99
CA ASN A 12 11.92 -20.42 -13.23
C ASN A 12 12.93 -21.21 -14.07
N VAL A 13 12.56 -21.56 -15.30
CA VAL A 13 13.50 -22.24 -16.23
C VAL A 13 14.71 -21.36 -16.53
N LEU A 14 14.53 -20.07 -16.79
CA LEU A 14 15.64 -19.12 -17.02
C LEU A 14 16.56 -18.94 -15.80
N CYS A 15 16.06 -19.18 -14.61
CA CYS A 15 16.82 -19.07 -13.34
C CYS A 15 17.60 -20.34 -12.99
N LEU A 16 17.36 -21.46 -13.66
CA LEU A 16 18.12 -22.71 -13.46
C LEU A 16 19.57 -22.58 -13.94
N GLU A 17 20.44 -23.47 -13.48
CA GLU A 17 21.87 -23.46 -13.81
C GLU A 17 22.12 -23.50 -15.31
N ASP A 18 21.41 -24.35 -16.04
CA ASP A 18 21.46 -24.42 -17.52
C ASP A 18 20.58 -23.38 -18.23
N GLY A 19 19.60 -22.81 -17.57
CA GLY A 19 18.79 -21.66 -17.92
C GLY A 19 18.31 -21.57 -19.37
N LYS A 20 18.10 -22.71 -20.05
CA LYS A 20 17.76 -22.77 -21.49
C LYS A 20 16.26 -22.92 -21.68
N LEU A 21 15.60 -21.84 -22.00
CA LEU A 21 14.17 -21.82 -22.29
C LEU A 21 13.92 -22.01 -23.79
N ASN A 22 13.36 -23.14 -24.19
CA ASN A 22 13.01 -23.40 -25.57
C ASN A 22 11.49 -23.44 -25.79
N TYR A 23 11.07 -23.17 -27.04
CA TYR A 23 9.66 -23.15 -27.41
C TYR A 23 9.01 -24.54 -27.27
N SER A 24 9.74 -25.62 -27.59
CA SER A 24 9.17 -26.98 -27.55
C SER A 24 8.74 -27.37 -26.15
N TYR A 25 9.54 -27.08 -25.11
CA TYR A 25 9.20 -27.32 -23.74
C TYR A 25 7.88 -26.63 -23.33
N ILE A 26 7.77 -25.33 -23.66
CA ILE A 26 6.60 -24.53 -23.30
C ILE A 26 5.37 -24.94 -24.11
N ARG A 27 5.54 -25.23 -25.40
CA ARG A 27 4.46 -25.75 -26.25
C ARG A 27 3.91 -27.07 -25.71
N ASP A 28 4.78 -28.00 -25.39
CA ASP A 28 4.38 -29.34 -24.95
C ASP A 28 3.70 -29.31 -23.57
N LYS A 29 4.13 -28.37 -22.69
CA LYS A 29 3.54 -28.20 -21.36
C LYS A 29 2.23 -27.42 -21.37
N TYR A 30 2.08 -26.39 -22.22
CA TYR A 30 0.98 -25.44 -22.18
C TYR A 30 0.11 -25.40 -23.45
N GLY A 31 0.48 -26.13 -24.48
CA GLY A 31 -0.27 -26.17 -25.76
C GLY A 31 -0.26 -24.85 -26.51
N MET A 32 0.71 -23.98 -26.28
CA MET A 32 0.72 -22.63 -26.82
C MET A 32 1.36 -22.51 -28.21
N SER A 33 0.96 -21.48 -28.95
CA SER A 33 1.52 -21.12 -30.24
C SER A 33 2.87 -20.38 -30.09
N ASN A 34 3.68 -20.43 -31.15
CA ASN A 34 4.95 -19.68 -31.19
C ASN A 34 4.74 -18.16 -31.08
N ARG A 35 3.60 -17.64 -31.55
CA ARG A 35 3.25 -16.22 -31.42
C ARG A 35 3.02 -15.82 -29.98
N GLU A 36 2.33 -16.65 -29.21
CA GLU A 36 2.10 -16.42 -27.78
C GLU A 36 3.41 -16.52 -27.00
N PHE A 37 4.23 -17.52 -27.30
CA PHE A 37 5.55 -17.67 -26.69
C PHE A 37 6.41 -16.42 -26.89
N ARG A 38 6.51 -15.90 -28.12
CA ARG A 38 7.26 -14.67 -28.40
C ARG A 38 6.70 -13.46 -27.65
N ARG A 39 5.38 -13.33 -27.57
CA ARG A 39 4.72 -12.26 -26.80
C ARG A 39 5.05 -12.33 -25.31
N ASP A 40 5.14 -13.54 -24.76
CA ASP A 40 5.50 -13.72 -23.36
C ASP A 40 7.00 -13.46 -23.12
N ILE A 41 7.87 -13.79 -24.05
CA ILE A 41 9.29 -13.41 -24.02
C ILE A 41 9.46 -11.87 -24.06
N GLU A 42 8.73 -11.18 -24.94
CA GLU A 42 8.77 -9.71 -24.97
C GLU A 42 8.25 -9.10 -23.67
N PHE A 43 7.18 -9.65 -23.11
CA PHE A 43 6.68 -9.21 -21.80
C PHE A 43 7.72 -9.38 -20.68
N ILE A 44 8.43 -10.52 -20.64
CA ILE A 44 9.53 -10.74 -19.69
C ILE A 44 10.62 -9.68 -19.90
N ARG A 45 10.98 -9.41 -21.15
CA ARG A 45 12.01 -8.43 -21.50
C ARG A 45 11.62 -6.99 -21.12
N GLU A 46 10.39 -6.57 -21.41
CA GLU A 46 9.86 -5.26 -21.04
C GLU A 46 9.84 -5.08 -19.51
N ARG A 47 9.41 -6.09 -18.77
CA ARG A 47 9.39 -6.02 -17.29
C ARG A 47 10.79 -5.93 -16.68
N LEU A 48 11.78 -6.63 -17.25
CA LEU A 48 13.17 -6.48 -16.81
C LEU A 48 13.69 -5.06 -17.02
N THR A 49 13.24 -4.38 -18.08
CA THR A 49 13.59 -2.97 -18.37
C THR A 49 12.92 -2.03 -17.37
N ASP A 50 11.61 -2.20 -17.11
CA ASP A 50 10.81 -1.33 -16.23
C ASP A 50 11.31 -1.28 -14.78
N ILE A 51 11.91 -2.37 -14.30
CA ILE A 51 12.44 -2.47 -12.93
C ILE A 51 13.91 -2.05 -12.80
N GLY A 52 14.46 -1.41 -13.85
CA GLY A 52 15.84 -0.87 -13.82
C GLY A 52 16.94 -1.93 -13.82
N TYR A 53 16.60 -3.20 -14.08
CA TYR A 53 17.56 -4.30 -14.18
C TYR A 53 18.28 -4.38 -15.53
N MET A 54 17.83 -3.59 -16.51
CA MET A 54 18.43 -3.57 -17.83
C MET A 54 18.98 -2.19 -18.18
N ASP A 55 20.23 -2.00 -17.90
CA ASP A 55 21.07 -1.08 -18.68
C ASP A 55 21.47 -1.69 -20.04
N LYS A 56 21.14 -2.96 -20.28
CA LYS A 56 21.53 -3.66 -21.51
C LYS A 56 20.42 -4.63 -21.95
N LEU A 57 19.88 -4.41 -23.12
CA LEU A 57 19.04 -5.34 -23.93
C LEU A 57 19.65 -6.75 -24.10
N SER A 58 20.86 -6.99 -23.59
CA SER A 58 21.66 -8.19 -23.78
C SER A 58 21.47 -9.28 -22.74
N THR A 59 20.65 -9.08 -21.70
CA THR A 59 20.53 -10.07 -20.61
C THR A 59 19.62 -11.26 -20.94
N LEU A 60 18.73 -11.15 -21.92
CA LEU A 60 17.91 -12.25 -22.42
C LEU A 60 18.26 -12.51 -23.88
N GLU A 61 19.22 -13.40 -24.11
CA GLU A 61 19.76 -13.72 -25.44
C GLU A 61 19.02 -14.86 -26.11
N TYR A 62 18.83 -14.74 -27.44
CA TYR A 62 18.32 -15.82 -28.28
C TYR A 62 19.48 -16.55 -28.91
N VAL A 63 19.68 -17.81 -28.55
CA VAL A 63 20.75 -18.66 -29.05
C VAL A 63 20.23 -19.62 -30.10
N ARG A 64 20.88 -19.64 -31.26
CA ARG A 64 20.64 -20.64 -32.31
C ARG A 64 21.61 -21.81 -32.15
N SER A 65 21.09 -23.02 -32.03
CA SER A 65 21.88 -24.23 -31.84
C SER A 65 21.41 -25.35 -32.77
N SER A 66 22.31 -26.26 -33.11
CA SER A 66 21.99 -27.48 -33.85
C SER A 66 20.99 -28.37 -33.11
N ASN A 67 20.94 -28.30 -31.78
CA ASN A 67 20.04 -29.07 -30.92
C ASN A 67 18.75 -28.31 -30.58
N GLY A 68 18.41 -27.26 -31.31
CA GLY A 68 17.23 -26.42 -31.11
C GLY A 68 17.57 -25.03 -30.54
N ASN A 69 16.74 -24.06 -30.91
CA ASN A 69 16.92 -22.68 -30.46
C ASN A 69 16.32 -22.47 -29.08
N TYR A 70 16.98 -21.64 -28.26
CA TYR A 70 16.54 -21.32 -26.89
C TYR A 70 16.85 -19.88 -26.52
N TYR A 71 16.18 -19.40 -25.46
CA TYR A 71 16.53 -18.17 -24.77
C TYR A 71 17.33 -18.51 -23.50
N VAL A 72 18.32 -17.67 -23.18
CA VAL A 72 19.14 -17.78 -21.97
C VAL A 72 19.21 -16.42 -21.30
N TYR A 73 19.12 -16.43 -19.97
CA TYR A 73 19.30 -15.24 -19.16
C TYR A 73 20.72 -15.22 -18.56
N ASN A 74 21.52 -14.23 -18.94
CA ASN A 74 22.92 -14.07 -18.54
C ASN A 74 23.14 -13.12 -17.35
N GLY A 75 22.04 -12.59 -16.75
CA GLY A 75 22.10 -11.71 -15.59
C GLY A 75 22.10 -12.44 -14.26
N ASP A 76 21.99 -11.66 -13.16
CA ASP A 76 21.90 -12.18 -11.80
C ASP A 76 20.56 -12.91 -11.58
N LYS A 77 20.58 -14.23 -11.57
CA LYS A 77 19.39 -15.10 -11.51
C LYS A 77 18.60 -14.98 -10.22
N PRO A 78 19.18 -14.88 -9.00
CA PRO A 78 18.45 -14.58 -7.79
C PRO A 78 17.68 -13.27 -7.86
N LYS A 79 18.32 -12.20 -8.35
CA LYS A 79 17.67 -10.90 -8.52
C LYS A 79 16.54 -10.92 -9.54
N LEU A 80 16.63 -11.73 -10.59
CA LEU A 80 15.53 -11.92 -11.54
C LEU A 80 14.28 -12.43 -10.83
N ASN A 81 14.40 -13.44 -9.96
CA ASN A 81 13.28 -13.97 -9.18
C ASN A 81 12.70 -12.93 -8.22
N GLU A 82 13.52 -12.20 -7.50
CA GLU A 82 13.09 -11.13 -6.59
C GLU A 82 12.34 -10.01 -7.35
N ALA A 83 12.85 -9.62 -8.49
CA ALA A 83 12.25 -8.59 -9.32
C ALA A 83 10.86 -9.00 -9.82
N PHE A 84 10.69 -10.24 -10.26
CA PHE A 84 9.38 -10.74 -10.71
C PHE A 84 8.42 -10.97 -9.55
N ALA A 85 8.87 -11.48 -8.42
CA ALA A 85 8.05 -11.58 -7.21
C ALA A 85 7.59 -10.19 -6.76
N SER A 86 8.50 -9.20 -6.74
CA SER A 86 8.18 -7.81 -6.42
C SER A 86 7.23 -7.18 -7.43
N SER A 87 7.39 -7.46 -8.74
CA SER A 87 6.48 -6.99 -9.79
C SER A 87 5.09 -7.60 -9.64
N THR A 88 4.98 -8.89 -9.38
CA THR A 88 3.70 -9.59 -9.17
C THR A 88 2.99 -9.07 -7.91
N ILE A 89 3.75 -8.85 -6.83
CA ILE A 89 3.24 -8.24 -5.60
C ILE A 89 2.82 -6.80 -5.87
N ALA A 90 3.60 -6.02 -6.61
CA ALA A 90 3.25 -4.64 -6.97
C ALA A 90 2.02 -4.57 -7.89
N GLU A 91 1.81 -5.55 -8.76
CA GLU A 91 0.61 -5.67 -9.59
C GLU A 91 -0.61 -6.07 -8.75
N ALA A 92 -0.44 -6.99 -7.82
CA ALA A 92 -1.43 -7.35 -6.83
C ALA A 92 -1.76 -6.17 -5.89
N LEU A 93 -0.78 -5.42 -5.43
CA LEU A 93 -0.97 -4.22 -4.60
C LEU A 93 -1.60 -3.06 -5.40
N ARG A 94 -1.32 -2.93 -6.70
CA ARG A 94 -2.03 -1.99 -7.59
C ARG A 94 -3.51 -2.35 -7.74
N ASP A 95 -3.82 -3.64 -7.80
CA ASP A 95 -5.19 -4.13 -7.79
C ASP A 95 -5.86 -3.98 -6.41
N ALA A 96 -5.07 -3.97 -5.33
CA ALA A 96 -5.55 -3.87 -3.95
C ALA A 96 -5.94 -2.45 -3.54
N ALA A 97 -5.13 -1.47 -3.91
CA ALA A 97 -5.44 -0.07 -3.63
C ALA A 97 -6.41 0.46 -4.69
N TYR A 98 -7.48 1.17 -4.27
CA TYR A 98 -8.19 2.03 -5.19
C TYR A 98 -7.15 2.98 -5.79
N ASN A 99 -6.71 2.64 -6.99
CA ASN A 99 -5.79 3.46 -7.74
C ASN A 99 -6.62 4.39 -8.60
N PRO A 100 -6.66 5.70 -8.34
CA PRO A 100 -7.36 6.67 -9.20
C PRO A 100 -6.81 6.67 -10.62
N LEU A 101 -5.62 6.06 -10.83
CA LEU A 101 -5.01 5.86 -12.14
C LEU A 101 -5.65 4.68 -12.89
N ARG A 102 -6.29 3.73 -12.20
CA ARG A 102 -6.82 2.51 -12.81
C ARG A 102 -7.88 2.80 -13.88
N GLU A 103 -8.77 3.75 -13.63
CA GLU A 103 -9.82 4.12 -14.60
C GLU A 103 -9.27 4.73 -15.89
N GLN A 104 -8.08 5.34 -15.84
CA GLN A 104 -7.45 5.99 -17.00
C GLN A 104 -6.36 5.13 -17.66
N PHE A 105 -5.72 4.24 -16.88
CA PHE A 105 -4.75 3.28 -17.41
C PHE A 105 -5.35 1.89 -17.62
N ASP A 106 -6.64 1.77 -17.69
CA ASP A 106 -7.31 0.52 -18.07
C ASP A 106 -7.08 0.20 -19.57
N VAL A 107 -5.84 0.39 -19.99
CA VAL A 107 -5.28 -0.12 -21.25
C VAL A 107 -5.38 -1.66 -21.27
N THR A 108 -5.57 -2.28 -20.10
CA THR A 108 -5.77 -3.72 -19.95
C THR A 108 -7.23 -4.17 -20.15
N LYS A 109 -8.19 -3.25 -20.29
CA LYS A 109 -9.58 -3.64 -20.66
C LYS A 109 -9.68 -4.40 -21.97
N ASN A 110 -8.68 -4.29 -22.84
CA ASN A 110 -8.70 -4.91 -24.16
C ASN A 110 -7.82 -6.15 -24.32
N ASN A 111 -7.03 -6.55 -23.33
CA ASN A 111 -6.16 -7.71 -23.49
C ASN A 111 -6.10 -8.54 -22.19
N ASP A 112 -6.59 -9.75 -22.25
CA ASP A 112 -6.19 -10.90 -21.44
C ASP A 112 -6.97 -11.30 -20.16
N SER A 113 -8.19 -10.87 -19.94
CA SER A 113 -9.03 -11.66 -19.04
C SER A 113 -10.21 -12.24 -19.82
N ASN A 114 -10.25 -13.57 -19.95
CA ASN A 114 -11.49 -14.26 -20.30
C ASN A 114 -12.58 -13.77 -19.36
N PRO A 115 -13.71 -13.22 -19.87
CA PRO A 115 -14.82 -12.84 -19.01
C PRO A 115 -15.33 -14.11 -18.31
N GLY A 116 -14.99 -14.31 -17.05
CA GLY A 116 -15.37 -15.48 -16.27
C GLY A 116 -14.23 -16.17 -15.50
N GLU A 117 -12.97 -15.90 -15.81
CA GLU A 117 -11.85 -16.47 -15.08
C GLU A 117 -11.66 -15.73 -13.75
N ARG A 118 -11.86 -16.42 -12.61
CA ARG A 118 -11.65 -15.82 -11.29
C ARG A 118 -10.16 -15.70 -11.01
N LYS A 119 -9.69 -14.48 -10.72
CA LYS A 119 -8.31 -14.27 -10.24
C LYS A 119 -8.07 -15.05 -8.95
N PRO A 120 -6.93 -15.74 -8.78
CA PRO A 120 -6.60 -16.48 -7.56
C PRO A 120 -6.47 -15.56 -6.34
N VAL A 121 -6.15 -14.29 -6.53
CA VAL A 121 -6.09 -13.26 -5.50
C VAL A 121 -7.02 -12.12 -5.88
N ARG A 122 -7.89 -11.74 -4.95
CA ARG A 122 -8.81 -10.62 -5.12
C ARG A 122 -8.80 -9.73 -3.89
N TYR A 123 -8.58 -8.46 -4.09
CA TYR A 123 -8.70 -7.46 -3.04
C TYR A 123 -10.12 -6.89 -3.02
N MET A 124 -10.68 -6.80 -1.83
CA MET A 124 -12.00 -6.22 -1.60
C MET A 124 -11.86 -5.01 -0.69
N TYR A 125 -12.59 -3.97 -0.99
CA TYR A 125 -12.59 -2.74 -0.21
C TYR A 125 -13.82 -2.69 0.69
N SER A 126 -13.64 -2.23 1.93
CA SER A 126 -14.75 -1.93 2.83
C SER A 126 -15.32 -0.54 2.56
N ALA A 127 -14.47 0.40 2.19
CA ALA A 127 -14.83 1.75 1.79
C ALA A 127 -13.78 2.32 0.83
N ILE A 128 -14.18 3.14 -0.10
CA ILE A 128 -13.30 3.88 -1.01
C ILE A 128 -13.73 5.34 -1.06
N GLU A 129 -12.77 6.24 -1.25
CA GLU A 129 -13.02 7.66 -1.45
C GLU A 129 -12.64 8.06 -2.88
N LYS A 130 -13.40 9.01 -3.42
CA LYS A 130 -13.12 9.51 -4.76
C LYS A 130 -11.92 10.45 -4.74
N VAL A 131 -10.90 10.10 -5.51
CA VAL A 131 -9.71 10.93 -5.72
C VAL A 131 -9.55 11.20 -7.21
N TYR A 132 -9.35 12.48 -7.59
CA TYR A 132 -9.22 12.85 -8.99
C TYR A 132 -7.80 12.58 -9.50
N TYR A 133 -7.71 12.00 -10.68
CA TYR A 133 -6.44 11.63 -11.32
C TYR A 133 -5.45 12.79 -11.45
N ASN A 134 -5.91 13.93 -12.00
CA ASN A 134 -5.07 15.11 -12.18
C ASN A 134 -4.51 15.67 -10.86
N LEU A 135 -5.28 15.59 -9.78
CA LEU A 135 -4.84 15.97 -8.44
C LEU A 135 -3.72 15.04 -7.97
N PHE A 136 -3.93 13.74 -8.11
CA PHE A 136 -2.95 12.72 -7.70
C PHE A 136 -1.63 12.87 -8.48
N THR A 137 -1.68 12.97 -9.80
CA THR A 137 -0.49 13.12 -10.65
C THR A 137 0.25 14.43 -10.41
N THR A 138 -0.47 15.53 -10.18
CA THR A 138 0.14 16.81 -9.82
C THR A 138 0.91 16.72 -8.51
N LEU A 139 0.35 16.03 -7.50
CA LEU A 139 1.03 15.81 -6.22
C LEU A 139 2.25 14.90 -6.36
N VAL A 140 2.16 13.82 -7.16
CA VAL A 140 3.32 12.95 -7.46
C VAL A 140 4.45 13.75 -8.11
N ALA A 141 4.12 14.61 -9.09
CA ALA A 141 5.11 15.47 -9.73
C ALA A 141 5.74 16.46 -8.72
N ALA A 142 4.91 17.14 -7.92
CA ALA A 142 5.38 18.10 -6.92
C ALA A 142 6.31 17.46 -5.87
N ILE A 143 6.00 16.22 -5.42
CA ILE A 143 6.85 15.48 -4.48
C ILE A 143 8.21 15.13 -5.13
N LYS A 144 8.20 14.63 -6.38
CA LYS A 144 9.42 14.27 -7.11
C LYS A 144 10.30 15.50 -7.38
N GLU A 145 9.70 16.61 -7.79
CA GLU A 145 10.38 17.86 -8.11
C GLU A 145 10.70 18.70 -6.86
N LYS A 146 10.23 18.28 -5.67
CA LYS A 146 10.37 19.02 -4.40
C LYS A 146 9.81 20.46 -4.50
N ARG A 147 8.67 20.60 -5.15
CA ARG A 147 7.97 21.87 -5.34
C ARG A 147 6.83 22.01 -4.35
N SER A 148 6.70 23.20 -3.79
CA SER A 148 5.58 23.56 -2.92
C SER A 148 4.26 23.52 -3.69
N VAL A 149 3.18 23.27 -2.98
CA VAL A 149 1.84 23.28 -3.55
C VAL A 149 0.90 24.15 -2.73
N GLU A 150 -0.06 24.75 -3.42
CA GLU A 150 -1.23 25.36 -2.81
C GLU A 150 -2.39 24.37 -2.90
N LEU A 151 -2.96 24.03 -1.74
CA LEU A 151 -4.10 23.12 -1.60
C LEU A 151 -5.36 23.91 -1.23
N ASP A 152 -6.43 23.66 -1.96
CA ASP A 152 -7.78 24.05 -1.56
C ASP A 152 -8.42 22.86 -0.84
N TYR A 153 -8.58 22.93 0.48
CA TYR A 153 -8.91 21.83 1.36
C TYR A 153 -10.16 22.10 2.19
N ILE A 154 -11.04 21.11 2.27
CA ILE A 154 -12.22 21.15 3.15
C ILE A 154 -11.91 20.31 4.40
N ASN A 155 -11.91 20.94 5.57
CA ASN A 155 -11.66 20.23 6.82
C ASN A 155 -12.89 19.39 7.29
N VAL A 156 -12.73 18.66 8.40
CA VAL A 156 -13.80 17.80 8.94
C VAL A 156 -15.04 18.57 9.40
N GLN A 157 -14.92 19.87 9.66
CA GLN A 157 -16.05 20.75 10.01
C GLN A 157 -16.71 21.38 8.76
N GLY A 158 -16.29 21.00 7.55
CA GLY A 158 -16.81 21.56 6.30
C GLY A 158 -16.23 22.95 5.95
N LYS A 159 -15.27 23.46 6.71
CA LYS A 159 -14.64 24.75 6.42
C LYS A 159 -13.59 24.60 5.33
N ARG A 160 -13.70 25.46 4.29
CA ARG A 160 -12.73 25.53 3.20
C ARG A 160 -11.54 26.41 3.59
N ASN A 161 -10.33 25.96 3.30
CA ASN A 161 -9.09 26.64 3.57
C ASN A 161 -8.14 26.49 2.37
N THR A 162 -7.38 27.54 2.09
CA THR A 162 -6.26 27.49 1.15
C THR A 162 -4.98 27.36 1.96
N LEU A 163 -4.19 26.34 1.64
CA LEU A 163 -3.00 25.94 2.40
C LEU A 163 -1.80 25.89 1.45
N GLU A 164 -0.74 26.62 1.79
CA GLU A 164 0.57 26.45 1.17
C GLU A 164 1.38 25.44 1.97
N VAL A 165 1.82 24.35 1.31
CA VAL A 165 2.48 23.22 1.97
C VAL A 165 3.58 22.63 1.08
N HIS A 166 4.49 21.90 1.72
CA HIS A 166 5.53 21.11 1.09
C HIS A 166 5.10 19.63 1.07
N PRO A 167 4.69 19.08 -0.06
CA PRO A 167 4.21 17.71 -0.15
C PRO A 167 5.38 16.73 0.02
N MET A 168 5.27 15.81 0.99
CA MET A 168 6.34 14.89 1.34
C MET A 168 6.12 13.51 0.72
N GLU A 169 4.92 12.95 0.89
CA GLU A 169 4.55 11.63 0.38
C GLU A 169 3.04 11.44 0.27
N LEU A 170 2.62 10.50 -0.58
CA LEU A 170 1.26 9.99 -0.65
C LEU A 170 1.19 8.62 0.03
N ILE A 171 0.26 8.46 0.95
CA ILE A 171 0.07 7.24 1.74
C ILE A 171 -1.29 6.63 1.42
N ASN A 172 -1.31 5.34 1.07
CA ASN A 172 -2.55 4.58 1.11
C ASN A 172 -2.66 3.87 2.45
N TYR A 173 -3.60 4.31 3.29
CA TYR A 173 -3.82 3.77 4.62
C TYR A 173 -5.28 3.35 4.77
N SER A 174 -5.51 2.10 5.12
CA SER A 174 -6.86 1.51 5.20
C SER A 174 -7.70 1.79 3.95
N GLN A 175 -7.07 1.69 2.77
CA GLN A 175 -7.69 1.89 1.44
C GLN A 175 -8.05 3.35 1.11
N LEU A 176 -7.71 4.29 1.97
CA LEU A 176 -7.90 5.73 1.76
C LEU A 176 -6.57 6.39 1.45
N TRP A 177 -6.60 7.43 0.62
CA TRP A 177 -5.41 8.17 0.24
C TRP A 177 -5.21 9.41 1.09
N TYR A 178 -3.99 9.58 1.55
CA TYR A 178 -3.56 10.71 2.36
C TYR A 178 -2.31 11.36 1.78
N LEU A 179 -2.19 12.65 2.00
CA LEU A 179 -1.01 13.44 1.69
C LEU A 179 -0.33 13.86 2.99
N LYS A 180 0.90 13.39 3.20
CA LYS A 180 1.74 13.89 4.29
C LYS A 180 2.51 15.10 3.78
N VAL A 181 2.47 16.17 4.54
CA VAL A 181 3.08 17.45 4.18
C VAL A 181 3.87 18.04 5.34
N GLU A 182 4.84 18.87 5.02
CA GLU A 182 5.37 19.85 5.95
C GLU A 182 4.67 21.20 5.71
N THR A 183 4.14 21.79 6.77
CA THR A 183 3.52 23.11 6.73
C THR A 183 4.60 24.21 6.71
N LYS A 184 4.24 25.42 6.32
CA LYS A 184 5.14 26.60 6.37
C LYS A 184 5.72 26.89 7.77
N TYR A 185 5.11 26.33 8.83
CA TYR A 185 5.59 26.43 10.22
C TYR A 185 6.49 25.28 10.62
N GLY A 186 6.86 24.40 9.67
CA GLY A 186 7.73 23.26 9.90
C GLY A 186 7.06 22.08 10.62
N SER A 187 5.74 22.02 10.74
CA SER A 187 5.01 20.89 11.32
C SER A 187 4.62 19.88 10.25
N ILE A 188 4.77 18.60 10.56
CA ILE A 188 4.24 17.51 9.70
C ILE A 188 2.72 17.39 9.93
N ARG A 189 1.96 17.29 8.85
CA ARG A 189 0.50 17.11 8.87
C ARG A 189 0.11 16.08 7.81
N THR A 190 -0.99 15.38 8.09
CA THR A 190 -1.59 14.41 7.18
C THR A 190 -2.98 14.87 6.76
N TYR A 191 -3.19 15.00 5.46
CA TYR A 191 -4.45 15.44 4.86
C TYR A 191 -5.09 14.31 4.08
N ASN A 192 -6.37 14.04 4.29
CA ASN A 192 -7.11 13.10 3.46
C ASN A 192 -7.28 13.67 2.04
N LEU A 193 -6.93 12.89 1.04
CA LEU A 193 -6.85 13.35 -0.34
C LEU A 193 -8.23 13.61 -0.97
N SER A 194 -9.27 12.91 -0.52
CA SER A 194 -10.65 13.13 -0.99
C SER A 194 -11.21 14.50 -0.62
N ARG A 195 -10.62 15.15 0.39
CA ARG A 195 -10.99 16.51 0.84
C ARG A 195 -10.23 17.62 0.14
N VAL A 196 -9.24 17.28 -0.69
CA VAL A 196 -8.53 18.26 -1.52
C VAL A 196 -9.36 18.53 -2.76
N GLN A 197 -9.85 19.76 -2.88
CA GLN A 197 -10.70 20.20 -3.99
C GLN A 197 -9.88 20.62 -5.20
N LYS A 198 -8.72 21.22 -4.95
CA LYS A 198 -7.80 21.71 -5.98
C LYS A 198 -6.37 21.67 -5.46
N VAL A 199 -5.44 21.39 -6.37
CA VAL A 199 -4.01 21.52 -6.13
C VAL A 199 -3.41 22.38 -7.22
N ARG A 200 -2.51 23.29 -6.84
CA ARG A 200 -1.72 24.09 -7.75
C ARG A 200 -0.25 23.97 -7.36
N MET A 201 0.57 23.51 -8.29
CA MET A 201 2.03 23.46 -8.10
C MET A 201 2.58 24.90 -8.18
N MET A 202 3.45 25.24 -7.23
CA MET A 202 4.08 26.56 -7.13
C MET A 202 5.46 26.53 -7.79
N ASP A 203 6.05 27.69 -8.05
CA ASP A 203 7.42 27.78 -8.56
C ASP A 203 8.48 27.63 -7.46
N SER A 204 8.07 27.78 -6.20
CA SER A 204 8.94 27.61 -5.03
C SER A 204 9.32 26.15 -4.79
N HIS A 205 10.61 25.92 -4.50
CA HIS A 205 11.15 24.61 -4.12
C HIS A 205 11.39 24.58 -2.62
N PHE A 206 11.32 23.39 -2.03
CA PHE A 206 11.62 23.16 -0.61
C PHE A 206 12.75 22.13 -0.45
N GLN A 207 13.42 22.16 0.68
CA GLN A 207 14.35 21.11 1.07
C GLN A 207 13.58 20.05 1.83
N ARG A 208 13.63 18.81 1.35
CA ARG A 208 12.99 17.68 2.01
C ARG A 208 13.81 17.23 3.21
N ASP A 209 13.20 17.20 4.38
CA ASP A 209 13.79 16.71 5.62
C ASP A 209 13.29 15.28 5.89
N ASP A 210 14.04 14.29 5.41
CA ASP A 210 13.69 12.88 5.58
C ASP A 210 13.84 12.40 7.02
N GLU A 211 14.71 13.01 7.85
CA GLU A 211 14.84 12.69 9.27
C GLU A 211 13.57 13.09 10.06
N LYS A 212 13.02 14.24 9.71
CA LYS A 212 11.75 14.70 10.30
C LYS A 212 10.58 13.82 9.90
N LEU A 213 10.58 13.35 8.64
CA LEU A 213 9.58 12.42 8.14
C LEU A 213 9.66 11.09 8.90
N LYS A 214 10.84 10.49 9.03
CA LYS A 214 11.07 9.26 9.80
C LYS A 214 10.63 9.36 11.26
N LYS A 215 10.88 10.49 11.93
CA LYS A 215 10.40 10.72 13.29
C LYS A 215 8.86 10.65 13.38
N SER A 216 8.17 11.11 12.33
CA SER A 216 6.71 11.05 12.27
C SER A 216 6.15 9.63 12.02
N GLU A 217 7.02 8.66 11.65
CA GLU A 217 6.65 7.27 11.35
C GLU A 217 6.85 6.31 12.54
N GLY A 218 7.42 6.80 13.64
CA GLY A 218 7.77 6.00 14.82
C GLY A 218 6.58 5.63 15.71
N ALA A 219 5.35 5.87 15.29
CA ALA A 219 4.14 5.65 16.07
C ALA A 219 3.07 4.92 15.27
N TYR A 220 2.13 4.27 15.96
CA TYR A 220 0.97 3.64 15.36
C TYR A 220 0.07 4.69 14.68
N GLY A 221 -0.34 4.38 13.45
CA GLY A 221 -1.19 5.25 12.64
C GLY A 221 -0.41 6.22 11.75
N ILE A 222 -1.16 7.09 11.05
CA ILE A 222 -0.61 8.06 10.09
C ILE A 222 -0.78 9.52 10.56
N PHE A 223 -1.63 9.77 11.57
CA PHE A 223 -1.89 11.11 12.10
C PHE A 223 -0.91 11.45 13.20
N SER A 224 0.37 11.57 12.84
CA SER A 224 1.44 11.95 13.75
C SER A 224 1.92 13.38 13.47
N SER A 225 2.42 14.02 14.52
CA SER A 225 3.13 15.30 14.41
C SER A 225 4.59 15.09 14.82
N ALA A 226 5.52 15.68 14.08
CA ALA A 226 6.94 15.61 14.44
C ALA A 226 7.30 16.26 15.80
N LYS A 227 6.35 16.95 16.42
CA LYS A 227 6.51 17.60 17.73
C LYS A 227 5.98 16.78 18.89
N ASP A 228 5.11 15.80 18.61
CA ASP A 228 4.45 15.02 19.64
C ASP A 228 5.24 13.73 19.85
N GLU A 229 5.62 13.45 21.09
CA GLU A 229 6.23 12.17 21.43
C GLU A 229 5.13 11.10 21.52
N PRO A 230 5.41 9.86 21.06
CA PRO A 230 4.45 8.78 21.18
C PRO A 230 4.18 8.43 22.65
N VAL A 231 2.91 8.25 22.98
CA VAL A 231 2.44 7.73 24.26
C VAL A 231 2.05 6.27 24.08
N TRP A 232 2.30 5.44 25.07
CA TRP A 232 1.89 4.04 25.06
C TRP A 232 0.41 3.91 25.42
N TYR A 233 -0.37 3.36 24.49
CA TYR A 233 -1.78 3.04 24.65
C TYR A 233 -1.92 1.53 24.87
N THR A 234 -2.47 1.14 26.01
CA THR A 234 -2.74 -0.26 26.35
C THR A 234 -4.24 -0.51 26.27
N MET A 235 -4.58 -1.56 25.56
CA MET A 235 -5.95 -2.03 25.36
C MET A 235 -6.05 -3.48 25.81
N ARG A 236 -7.22 -3.89 26.28
CA ARG A 236 -7.52 -5.27 26.64
C ARG A 236 -8.64 -5.78 25.76
N PHE A 237 -8.50 -7.01 25.30
CA PHE A 237 -9.44 -7.70 24.43
C PHE A 237 -9.91 -8.98 25.09
N TYR A 238 -11.17 -9.33 24.88
CA TYR A 238 -11.82 -10.48 25.49
C TYR A 238 -12.31 -11.45 24.41
N SER A 239 -12.62 -12.69 24.81
CA SER A 239 -13.35 -13.66 24.00
C SER A 239 -12.78 -13.81 22.57
N VAL A 240 -13.62 -13.63 21.56
CA VAL A 240 -13.23 -13.75 20.14
C VAL A 240 -12.26 -12.64 19.73
N ALA A 241 -12.44 -11.43 20.27
CA ALA A 241 -11.55 -10.30 19.95
C ALA A 241 -10.09 -10.58 20.40
N ALA A 242 -9.88 -11.20 21.57
CA ALA A 242 -8.57 -11.58 22.06
C ALA A 242 -7.85 -12.53 21.08
N ASN A 243 -8.56 -13.55 20.60
CA ASN A 243 -8.01 -14.51 19.62
C ASN A 243 -7.70 -13.86 18.27
N ILE A 244 -8.50 -12.91 17.81
CA ILE A 244 -8.26 -12.20 16.55
C ILE A 244 -7.05 -11.29 16.68
N VAL A 245 -7.01 -10.48 17.74
CA VAL A 245 -5.96 -9.46 17.94
C VAL A 245 -4.60 -10.12 18.22
N SER A 246 -4.56 -11.21 18.94
CA SER A 246 -3.32 -11.94 19.22
C SER A 246 -2.60 -12.49 17.96
N ASN A 247 -3.32 -12.56 16.83
CA ASN A 247 -2.76 -12.95 15.53
C ASN A 247 -2.48 -11.74 14.60
N GLN A 248 -2.60 -10.52 15.11
CA GLN A 248 -2.33 -9.30 14.35
C GLN A 248 -1.07 -8.61 14.89
N ILE A 249 -0.37 -7.91 14.03
CA ILE A 249 0.72 -7.01 14.38
C ILE A 249 0.24 -5.61 14.06
N TRP A 250 0.09 -4.75 15.09
CA TRP A 250 -0.35 -3.37 14.92
C TRP A 250 0.81 -2.40 14.80
N HIS A 251 1.92 -2.70 15.47
CA HIS A 251 3.14 -1.90 15.41
C HIS A 251 4.38 -2.74 15.66
N LYS A 252 5.51 -2.41 15.00
CA LYS A 252 6.78 -3.14 15.13
C LYS A 252 7.33 -3.19 16.57
N GLU A 253 6.97 -2.23 17.41
CA GLU A 253 7.39 -2.11 18.82
C GLU A 253 6.25 -2.45 19.79
N GLU A 254 5.16 -3.03 19.32
CA GLU A 254 4.05 -3.41 20.19
C GLU A 254 4.49 -4.36 21.31
N ARG A 255 3.78 -4.28 22.43
CA ARG A 255 3.96 -5.17 23.57
C ARG A 255 2.65 -5.85 23.86
N SER A 256 2.69 -7.17 24.09
CA SER A 256 1.47 -7.91 24.30
C SER A 256 1.66 -9.04 25.29
N LYS A 257 0.55 -9.45 25.92
CA LYS A 257 0.52 -10.61 26.83
C LYS A 257 -0.89 -11.19 26.92
N TRP A 258 -0.96 -12.48 27.18
CA TRP A 258 -2.17 -13.12 27.66
C TRP A 258 -2.26 -12.99 29.19
N ASN A 259 -3.44 -12.68 29.71
CA ASN A 259 -3.72 -12.66 31.14
C ASN A 259 -4.29 -14.00 31.59
N GLU A 260 -4.26 -14.27 32.90
CA GLU A 260 -4.77 -15.51 33.49
C GLU A 260 -6.27 -15.75 33.27
N ASP A 261 -7.05 -14.66 33.11
CA ASP A 261 -8.48 -14.68 32.82
C ASP A 261 -8.82 -14.95 31.34
N GLY A 262 -7.81 -15.22 30.50
CA GLY A 262 -7.98 -15.46 29.06
C GLY A 262 -8.16 -14.20 28.23
N SER A 263 -8.02 -13.00 28.81
CA SER A 263 -7.97 -11.75 28.05
C SER A 263 -6.57 -11.51 27.47
N TYR A 264 -6.51 -10.69 26.42
CA TYR A 264 -5.26 -10.33 25.74
C TYR A 264 -5.03 -8.81 25.84
N GLU A 265 -3.88 -8.43 26.38
CA GLU A 265 -3.45 -7.04 26.41
C GLU A 265 -2.49 -6.75 25.25
N LEU A 266 -2.72 -5.62 24.59
CA LEU A 266 -1.87 -5.07 23.54
C LEU A 266 -1.57 -3.61 23.83
N SER A 267 -0.29 -3.25 23.76
CA SER A 267 0.19 -1.87 23.93
C SER A 267 0.90 -1.42 22.66
N VAL A 268 0.56 -0.26 22.15
CA VAL A 268 1.18 0.36 20.98
C VAL A 268 1.61 1.80 21.29
N PRO A 269 2.74 2.27 20.73
CA PRO A 269 3.10 3.69 20.82
C PRO A 269 2.30 4.46 19.76
N ALA A 270 1.52 5.47 20.14
CA ALA A 270 0.78 6.30 19.20
C ALA A 270 0.86 7.79 19.60
N VAL A 271 0.75 8.66 18.62
CA VAL A 271 0.64 10.11 18.83
C VAL A 271 -0.82 10.55 18.87
N SER A 272 -1.68 9.83 18.15
CA SER A 272 -3.11 10.12 18.10
C SER A 272 -3.93 9.01 18.76
N ASP A 273 -4.69 9.37 19.78
CA ASP A 273 -5.64 8.46 20.42
C ASP A 273 -6.84 8.13 19.51
N ILE A 274 -7.12 8.96 18.51
CA ILE A 274 -8.27 8.79 17.60
C ILE A 274 -8.14 7.47 16.80
N GLU A 275 -6.95 7.16 16.30
CA GLU A 275 -6.72 5.95 15.53
C GLU A 275 -6.78 4.70 16.40
N VAL A 276 -6.16 4.77 17.59
CA VAL A 276 -6.20 3.69 18.58
C VAL A 276 -7.65 3.45 19.03
N MET A 277 -8.39 4.51 19.33
CA MET A 277 -9.80 4.45 19.71
C MET A 277 -10.65 3.81 18.62
N GLY A 278 -10.52 4.30 17.38
CA GLY A 278 -11.29 3.78 16.25
C GLY A 278 -11.02 2.29 16.00
N LYS A 279 -9.75 1.88 16.07
CA LYS A 279 -9.37 0.48 15.88
C LYS A 279 -9.88 -0.40 17.04
N MET A 280 -9.77 0.05 18.28
CA MET A 280 -10.28 -0.67 19.45
C MET A 280 -11.79 -0.81 19.41
N LEU A 281 -12.53 0.26 19.10
CA LEU A 281 -14.00 0.24 18.98
C LEU A 281 -14.51 -0.72 17.89
N SER A 282 -13.71 -1.07 16.90
CA SER A 282 -14.07 -2.09 15.91
C SER A 282 -14.22 -3.49 16.51
N PHE A 283 -13.78 -3.70 17.74
CA PHE A 283 -13.90 -4.95 18.51
C PHE A 283 -14.92 -4.86 19.65
N ALA A 284 -15.66 -3.74 19.76
CA ALA A 284 -16.68 -3.60 20.80
C ALA A 284 -17.78 -4.67 20.64
N PRO A 285 -18.35 -5.21 21.75
CA PRO A 285 -18.09 -4.81 23.13
C PRO A 285 -16.89 -5.51 23.79
N ASP A 286 -16.17 -6.38 23.08
CA ASP A 286 -15.09 -7.23 23.61
C ASP A 286 -13.73 -6.51 23.67
N SER A 287 -13.73 -5.19 23.86
CA SER A 287 -12.51 -4.39 23.99
C SER A 287 -12.66 -3.23 24.96
N GLU A 288 -11.61 -2.93 25.71
CA GLU A 288 -11.56 -1.79 26.63
C GLU A 288 -10.16 -1.15 26.67
N PRO A 289 -10.04 0.16 26.95
CA PRO A 289 -8.76 0.81 27.20
C PRO A 289 -8.28 0.53 28.61
N VAL A 290 -6.96 0.34 28.79
CA VAL A 290 -6.31 0.14 30.09
C VAL A 290 -5.50 1.38 30.49
N SER A 291 -4.77 1.97 29.54
CA SER A 291 -3.93 3.16 29.76
C SER A 291 -3.69 3.93 28.46
N PRO A 292 -3.33 5.22 28.52
CA PRO A 292 -3.26 6.07 29.72
C PRO A 292 -4.65 6.48 30.24
N VAL A 293 -4.68 7.09 31.43
CA VAL A 293 -5.95 7.47 32.12
C VAL A 293 -6.81 8.39 31.26
N GLU A 294 -6.21 9.36 30.57
CA GLU A 294 -6.90 10.29 29.69
C GLU A 294 -7.61 9.56 28.52
N PHE A 295 -6.99 8.51 28.01
CA PHE A 295 -7.57 7.66 26.97
C PHE A 295 -8.77 6.87 27.51
N VAL A 296 -8.67 6.32 28.72
CA VAL A 296 -9.77 5.62 29.39
C VAL A 296 -10.96 6.55 29.60
N GLU A 297 -10.74 7.77 30.11
CA GLU A 297 -11.80 8.75 30.32
C GLU A 297 -12.48 9.20 29.03
N LYS A 298 -11.68 9.40 27.98
CA LYS A 298 -12.19 9.71 26.61
C LYS A 298 -13.05 8.58 26.03
N TYR A 299 -12.66 7.34 26.27
CA TYR A 299 -13.46 6.18 25.89
C TYR A 299 -14.80 6.14 26.61
N LYS A 300 -14.81 6.29 27.95
CA LYS A 300 -16.03 6.33 28.75
C LYS A 300 -16.99 7.42 28.28
N GLU A 301 -16.48 8.61 27.99
CA GLU A 301 -17.26 9.71 27.44
C GLU A 301 -17.83 9.38 26.05
N THR A 302 -17.06 8.69 25.21
CA THR A 302 -17.50 8.25 23.89
C THR A 302 -18.62 7.23 23.99
N VAL A 303 -18.48 6.22 24.84
CA VAL A 303 -19.50 5.20 25.08
C VAL A 303 -20.79 5.82 25.66
N ARG A 304 -20.66 6.76 26.61
CA ARG A 304 -21.80 7.50 27.18
C ARG A 304 -22.58 8.22 26.06
N LYS A 305 -21.88 8.97 25.21
CA LYS A 305 -22.50 9.66 24.06
C LYS A 305 -23.18 8.70 23.07
N MET A 306 -22.58 7.52 22.86
CA MET A 306 -23.20 6.47 22.04
C MET A 306 -24.50 5.98 22.67
N ALA A 307 -24.49 5.69 23.98
CA ALA A 307 -25.67 5.24 24.72
C ALA A 307 -26.80 6.28 24.72
N GLU A 308 -26.47 7.56 24.95
CA GLU A 308 -27.43 8.68 24.89
C GLU A 308 -28.11 8.73 23.51
N ARG A 309 -27.36 8.65 22.41
CA ARG A 309 -27.93 8.69 21.04
C ARG A 309 -28.86 7.53 20.72
N VAL A 310 -28.58 6.34 21.26
CA VAL A 310 -29.43 5.16 21.08
C VAL A 310 -30.64 5.19 22.03
N GLY A 311 -30.50 5.81 23.22
CA GLY A 311 -31.56 5.92 24.22
C GLY A 311 -32.60 7.01 23.94
N ASP A 312 -32.31 7.96 23.07
CA ASP A 312 -33.22 9.08 22.73
C ASP A 312 -34.31 8.73 21.69
N GLU A 313 -34.40 7.47 21.24
CA GLU A 313 -35.56 6.99 20.46
C GLU A 313 -36.70 6.62 21.39
N LYS A 314 -37.42 7.64 21.88
CA LYS A 314 -38.78 7.51 22.42
C LYS A 314 -39.74 8.50 21.76
#